data_86b7d927f61f38bcfb8910f2ba0a072f
#
_entry.id   86b7d927f61f38bcfb8910f2ba0a072f
#
_cell.length_a   1.000
_cell.length_b   1.000
_cell.length_c   1.000
_cell.angle_alpha   90.00
_cell.angle_beta   90.00
_cell.angle_gamma   90.00
#
_symmetry.space_group_name_H-M   'P 1'
#
loop_
_entity.id
_entity.type
_entity.pdbx_description
1 polymer ?
#
loop_
_entity_poly.entity_id
_entity_poly.type
_entity_poly.pdbx_seq_one_letter_code
_entity_poly.pdbx_strand_id
1 'polypeptide(L)'
;MLKKTCLVVLVALLCSACCRTPAGHLTLNFSFVVDNDPLQLDTCLYQNAAGNLFEVNDVQFFISHVMLETTSGETVEITDNQGVHYADIRIPTTLSWHISDEIPAGGYKSITFVFGLEGAQNTTGFFPNPPENNMSWPDILGGGYHYMKINGRWIDAAGIRQPFNLHTGKIASNNGFADNTFTVTLPLEQFTVGKNSGSELALQMNVNAWFTNPYLFDFNEFGGSIMQNREAQEVLRANGGDVFSVK
;
A
#
# COMPACT_ATOMS: atom_id res chain seq x y z
N MET A 1 19.63 26.26 78.57
CA MET A 1 18.61 25.39 78.11
C MET A 1 18.43 25.64 76.59
N LEU A 2 19.05 24.79 75.77
CA LEU A 2 18.97 24.91 74.29
C LEU A 2 17.87 23.94 73.79
N LYS A 3 16.79 24.49 73.25
CA LYS A 3 15.75 23.71 72.60
C LYS A 3 16.24 23.28 71.20
N LYS A 4 16.47 21.98 70.98
CA LYS A 4 16.72 21.42 69.64
C LYS A 4 15.39 21.26 68.92
N THR A 5 15.17 22.04 67.88
CA THR A 5 14.03 21.88 66.97
C THR A 5 14.44 20.82 65.91
N CYS A 6 13.73 19.70 65.92
CA CYS A 6 13.94 18.63 64.95
C CYS A 6 13.12 18.96 63.71
N LEU A 7 13.75 19.26 62.58
CA LEU A 7 13.11 19.52 61.31
C LEU A 7 12.91 18.16 60.59
N VAL A 8 11.68 17.71 60.51
CA VAL A 8 11.31 16.50 59.75
C VAL A 8 11.11 16.92 58.31
N VAL A 9 12.08 16.55 57.46
CA VAL A 9 11.96 16.72 55.99
C VAL A 9 11.17 15.55 55.45
N LEU A 10 9.91 15.81 55.06
CA LEU A 10 9.06 14.83 54.36
C LEU A 10 9.48 14.79 52.89
N VAL A 11 10.24 13.76 52.48
CA VAL A 11 10.54 13.51 51.07
C VAL A 11 9.34 12.82 50.46
N ALA A 12 8.56 13.56 49.69
CA ALA A 12 7.50 13.00 48.85
C ALA A 12 8.16 12.31 47.63
N LEU A 13 8.26 10.99 47.66
CA LEU A 13 8.56 10.20 46.46
C LEU A 13 7.38 10.34 45.47
N LEU A 14 7.53 11.19 44.47
CA LEU A 14 6.69 11.18 43.27
C LEU A 14 7.01 9.91 42.49
N CYS A 15 6.30 8.82 42.75
CA CYS A 15 6.21 7.68 41.82
C CYS A 15 5.54 8.18 40.56
N SER A 16 6.31 8.63 39.57
CA SER A 16 5.85 8.71 38.18
C SER A 16 5.55 7.28 37.74
N ALA A 17 4.33 6.83 37.98
CA ALA A 17 3.84 5.64 37.32
C ALA A 17 3.88 5.95 35.83
N CYS A 18 4.81 5.32 35.13
CA CYS A 18 4.86 5.33 33.67
C CYS A 18 3.58 4.64 33.18
N CYS A 19 2.52 5.39 33.03
CA CYS A 19 1.27 4.88 32.44
C CYS A 19 1.58 4.58 30.97
N ARG A 20 2.01 3.33 30.68
CA ARG A 20 2.15 2.86 29.31
C ARG A 20 0.77 3.01 28.64
N THR A 21 0.72 3.68 27.50
CA THR A 21 -0.51 3.78 26.71
C THR A 21 -1.01 2.36 26.40
N PRO A 22 -2.27 2.00 26.67
CA PRO A 22 -2.80 0.72 26.28
C PRO A 22 -2.61 0.51 24.78
N ALA A 23 -2.16 -0.67 24.39
CA ALA A 23 -1.92 -1.00 22.98
C ALA A 23 -2.51 -2.36 22.61
N GLY A 24 -2.66 -2.60 21.32
CA GLY A 24 -3.05 -3.86 20.71
C GLY A 24 -2.23 -4.13 19.45
N HIS A 25 -2.66 -5.12 18.68
CA HIS A 25 -2.01 -5.50 17.43
C HIS A 25 -2.94 -5.25 16.24
N LEU A 26 -2.35 -5.02 15.09
CA LEU A 26 -3.08 -4.82 13.83
C LEU A 26 -2.60 -5.82 12.79
N THR A 27 -3.55 -6.37 12.06
CA THR A 27 -3.29 -7.15 10.84
C THR A 27 -3.96 -6.45 9.67
N LEU A 28 -3.21 -6.16 8.61
CA LEU A 28 -3.76 -5.71 7.33
C LEU A 28 -3.93 -6.92 6.42
N ASN A 29 -5.14 -7.13 5.91
CA ASN A 29 -5.46 -8.19 4.97
C ASN A 29 -5.76 -7.59 3.60
N PHE A 30 -5.15 -8.13 2.53
CA PHE A 30 -5.30 -7.65 1.16
C PHE A 30 -6.17 -8.62 0.35
N SER A 31 -7.09 -8.06 -0.42
CA SER A 31 -7.95 -8.82 -1.32
C SER A 31 -8.11 -8.10 -2.65
N PHE A 32 -8.52 -8.84 -3.67
CA PHE A 32 -8.64 -8.34 -5.04
C PHE A 32 -10.02 -8.64 -5.61
N VAL A 33 -10.58 -7.65 -6.29
CA VAL A 33 -11.85 -7.78 -7.00
C VAL A 33 -11.71 -7.16 -8.40
N VAL A 34 -12.64 -7.53 -9.26
CA VAL A 34 -12.96 -6.80 -10.47
C VAL A 34 -14.39 -6.32 -10.30
N ASP A 35 -14.56 -5.01 -10.17
CA ASP A 35 -15.82 -4.36 -9.78
C ASP A 35 -16.32 -4.89 -8.41
N ASN A 36 -17.31 -5.76 -8.39
CA ASN A 36 -17.87 -6.31 -7.15
C ASN A 36 -17.56 -7.79 -6.91
N ASP A 37 -16.95 -8.44 -7.91
CA ASP A 37 -16.69 -9.89 -7.85
C ASP A 37 -15.24 -10.20 -7.47
N PRO A 38 -14.98 -11.25 -6.70
CA PRO A 38 -13.63 -11.70 -6.42
C PRO A 38 -12.84 -11.95 -7.71
N LEU A 39 -11.61 -11.42 -7.78
CA LEU A 39 -10.73 -11.60 -8.92
C LEU A 39 -10.44 -13.10 -9.15
N GLN A 40 -10.73 -13.57 -10.36
CA GLN A 40 -10.39 -14.90 -10.84
C GLN A 40 -9.24 -14.79 -11.83
N LEU A 41 -8.12 -15.41 -11.50
CA LEU A 41 -6.91 -15.38 -12.34
C LEU A 41 -7.05 -16.34 -13.53
N ASP A 42 -6.30 -16.02 -14.59
CA ASP A 42 -6.10 -16.88 -15.75
C ASP A 42 -7.36 -17.14 -16.61
N THR A 43 -8.36 -16.26 -16.50
CA THR A 43 -9.64 -16.40 -17.22
C THR A 43 -10.03 -15.06 -17.87
N CYS A 44 -10.34 -15.09 -19.15
CA CYS A 44 -10.80 -13.89 -19.88
C CYS A 44 -12.30 -13.64 -19.59
N LEU A 45 -12.59 -13.03 -18.44
CA LEU A 45 -13.94 -12.80 -17.92
C LEU A 45 -14.33 -11.32 -17.88
N TYR A 46 -13.35 -10.41 -17.93
CA TYR A 46 -13.54 -9.01 -17.55
C TYR A 46 -13.58 -8.10 -18.77
N GLN A 47 -14.29 -6.99 -18.63
CA GLN A 47 -14.30 -5.91 -19.61
C GLN A 47 -14.05 -4.58 -18.91
N ASN A 48 -13.05 -3.81 -19.38
CA ASN A 48 -12.83 -2.48 -18.86
C ASN A 48 -13.78 -1.44 -19.52
N ALA A 49 -13.74 -0.20 -19.01
CA ALA A 49 -14.60 0.87 -19.51
C ALA A 49 -14.32 1.27 -20.97
N ALA A 50 -13.14 0.96 -21.52
CA ALA A 50 -12.80 1.14 -22.93
C ALA A 50 -13.38 0.02 -23.83
N GLY A 51 -14.01 -0.99 -23.24
CA GLY A 51 -14.56 -2.14 -23.96
C GLY A 51 -13.56 -3.26 -24.23
N ASN A 52 -12.32 -3.15 -23.72
CA ASN A 52 -11.33 -4.22 -23.88
C ASN A 52 -11.69 -5.42 -23.01
N LEU A 53 -11.75 -6.60 -23.60
CA LEU A 53 -11.83 -7.85 -22.84
C LEU A 53 -10.45 -8.22 -22.35
N PHE A 54 -10.33 -8.53 -21.05
CA PHE A 54 -9.03 -8.85 -20.45
C PHE A 54 -9.13 -9.94 -19.38
N GLU A 55 -8.00 -10.57 -19.13
CA GLU A 55 -7.77 -11.47 -18.00
C GLU A 55 -6.56 -11.00 -17.20
N VAL A 56 -6.55 -11.30 -15.92
CA VAL A 56 -5.42 -11.03 -15.01
C VAL A 56 -4.75 -12.35 -14.68
N ASN A 57 -3.43 -12.40 -14.83
CA ASN A 57 -2.64 -13.58 -14.47
C ASN A 57 -1.89 -13.38 -13.15
N ASP A 58 -1.57 -12.12 -12.80
CA ASP A 58 -0.75 -11.81 -11.62
C ASP A 58 -0.96 -10.37 -11.16
N VAL A 59 -0.88 -10.14 -9.85
CA VAL A 59 -0.91 -8.81 -9.23
C VAL A 59 0.10 -8.76 -8.12
N GLN A 60 1.07 -7.85 -8.23
CA GLN A 60 2.11 -7.59 -7.24
C GLN A 60 2.22 -6.09 -7.02
N PHE A 61 2.41 -5.65 -5.78
CA PHE A 61 2.63 -4.24 -5.48
C PHE A 61 3.31 -4.01 -4.13
N PHE A 62 3.83 -2.81 -3.95
CA PHE A 62 4.28 -2.29 -2.67
C PHE A 62 3.35 -1.22 -2.14
N ILE A 63 3.18 -1.19 -0.84
CA ILE A 63 2.75 -0.01 -0.09
C ILE A 63 3.85 0.37 0.90
N SER A 64 3.97 1.66 1.17
CA SER A 64 4.95 2.19 2.13
C SER A 64 4.36 3.36 2.91
N HIS A 65 5.07 3.85 3.95
CA HIS A 65 4.65 4.98 4.77
C HIS A 65 3.21 4.85 5.30
N VAL A 66 2.90 3.67 5.86
CA VAL A 66 1.55 3.40 6.37
C VAL A 66 1.32 4.14 7.67
N MET A 67 0.24 4.89 7.75
CA MET A 67 -0.15 5.71 8.89
C MET A 67 -1.62 5.49 9.23
N LEU A 68 -1.92 5.47 10.51
CA LEU A 68 -3.29 5.50 11.04
C LEU A 68 -3.55 6.85 11.69
N GLU A 69 -4.72 7.44 11.44
CA GLU A 69 -5.15 8.65 12.13
C GLU A 69 -6.22 8.32 13.18
N THR A 70 -5.94 8.66 14.42
CA THR A 70 -6.90 8.46 15.52
C THR A 70 -8.14 9.35 15.35
N THR A 71 -9.22 9.01 16.04
CA THR A 71 -10.40 9.87 16.10
C THR A 71 -10.14 11.24 16.76
N SER A 72 -9.06 11.36 17.55
CA SER A 72 -8.58 12.63 18.12
C SER A 72 -7.69 13.45 17.18
N GLY A 73 -7.27 12.88 16.04
CA GLY A 73 -6.44 13.55 15.03
C GLY A 73 -4.94 13.32 15.19
N GLU A 74 -4.51 12.41 16.07
CA GLU A 74 -3.12 12.01 16.21
C GLU A 74 -2.76 10.98 15.14
N THR A 75 -1.52 11.04 14.63
CA THR A 75 -1.01 10.11 13.63
C THR A 75 -0.16 9.03 14.30
N VAL A 76 -0.40 7.78 13.95
CA VAL A 76 0.38 6.61 14.34
C VAL A 76 1.01 6.03 13.09
N GLU A 77 2.33 6.13 12.98
CA GLU A 77 3.11 5.56 11.88
C GLU A 77 3.40 4.08 12.15
N ILE A 78 3.25 3.24 11.12
CA ILE A 78 3.66 1.84 11.15
C ILE A 78 5.14 1.76 10.77
N THR A 79 5.96 1.22 11.67
CA THR A 79 7.41 1.12 11.48
C THR A 79 7.88 -0.32 11.24
N ASP A 80 7.01 -1.29 11.47
CA ASP A 80 7.25 -2.70 11.16
C ASP A 80 7.72 -2.86 9.71
N ASN A 81 8.73 -3.71 9.51
CA ASN A 81 9.37 -3.90 8.20
C ASN A 81 9.76 -2.56 7.51
N GLN A 82 10.22 -1.58 8.30
CA GLN A 82 10.58 -0.23 7.83
C GLN A 82 9.39 0.52 7.19
N GLY A 83 8.16 0.19 7.58
CA GLY A 83 6.93 0.79 7.05
C GLY A 83 6.59 0.36 5.63
N VAL A 84 7.14 -0.77 5.15
CA VAL A 84 6.92 -1.29 3.79
C VAL A 84 6.24 -2.65 3.85
N HIS A 85 5.28 -2.85 2.96
CA HIS A 85 4.70 -4.17 2.73
C HIS A 85 4.64 -4.49 1.23
N TYR A 86 5.01 -5.73 0.91
CA TYR A 86 4.87 -6.34 -0.42
C TYR A 86 3.66 -7.27 -0.44
N ALA A 87 2.81 -7.12 -1.42
CA ALA A 87 1.65 -7.99 -1.65
C ALA A 87 1.75 -8.66 -3.02
N ASP A 88 1.52 -9.98 -3.05
CA ASP A 88 1.56 -10.80 -4.25
C ASP A 88 0.41 -11.81 -4.21
N ILE A 89 -0.51 -11.72 -5.16
CA ILE A 89 -1.68 -12.60 -5.23
C ILE A 89 -1.30 -14.09 -5.37
N ARG A 90 -0.10 -14.37 -5.88
CA ARG A 90 0.43 -15.75 -6.03
C ARG A 90 1.13 -16.27 -4.77
N ILE A 91 1.40 -15.39 -3.79
CA ILE A 91 2.04 -15.74 -2.50
C ILE A 91 1.08 -15.38 -1.36
N PRO A 92 0.14 -16.29 -0.98
CA PRO A 92 -0.92 -15.99 -0.01
C PRO A 92 -0.45 -15.42 1.33
N THR A 93 0.77 -15.79 1.77
CA THR A 93 1.34 -15.28 3.01
C THR A 93 1.65 -13.77 2.98
N THR A 94 1.79 -13.18 1.80
CA THR A 94 1.99 -11.74 1.62
C THR A 94 0.67 -10.96 1.65
N LEU A 95 -0.46 -11.65 1.61
CA LEU A 95 -1.78 -11.02 1.63
C LEU A 95 -2.29 -10.75 3.05
N SER A 96 -1.50 -11.09 4.07
CA SER A 96 -1.82 -10.80 5.47
C SER A 96 -0.56 -10.26 6.16
N TRP A 97 -0.56 -8.97 6.46
CA TRP A 97 0.55 -8.32 7.17
C TRP A 97 0.23 -8.21 8.64
N HIS A 98 0.85 -9.08 9.43
CA HIS A 98 0.81 -9.03 10.89
C HIS A 98 1.82 -7.99 11.38
N ILE A 99 1.34 -6.80 11.69
CA ILE A 99 2.17 -5.67 12.13
C ILE A 99 2.71 -5.95 13.53
N SER A 100 4.04 -5.96 13.68
CA SER A 100 4.71 -6.21 14.96
C SER A 100 4.69 -5.02 15.92
N ASP A 101 4.38 -3.82 15.42
CA ASP A 101 4.26 -2.61 16.22
C ASP A 101 3.11 -2.75 17.22
N GLU A 102 3.31 -2.17 18.41
CA GLU A 102 2.23 -1.97 19.37
C GLU A 102 1.42 -0.74 18.97
N ILE A 103 0.18 -0.97 18.51
CA ILE A 103 -0.71 0.12 18.07
C ILE A 103 -1.50 0.63 19.27
N PRO A 104 -1.50 1.94 19.58
CA PRO A 104 -2.29 2.51 20.67
C PRO A 104 -3.76 2.07 20.59
N ALA A 105 -4.30 1.57 21.73
CA ALA A 105 -5.70 1.16 21.78
C ALA A 105 -6.61 2.39 21.70
N GLY A 106 -7.60 2.33 20.83
CA GLY A 106 -8.53 3.46 20.61
C GLY A 106 -9.21 3.41 19.26
N GLY A 107 -9.98 4.44 18.96
CA GLY A 107 -10.66 4.61 17.68
C GLY A 107 -9.77 5.26 16.62
N TYR A 108 -9.90 4.80 15.39
CA TYR A 108 -9.18 5.33 14.23
C TYR A 108 -10.18 5.72 13.14
N LYS A 109 -9.93 6.84 12.45
CA LYS A 109 -10.83 7.39 11.43
C LYS A 109 -10.31 7.26 9.99
N SER A 110 -9.00 7.00 9.82
CA SER A 110 -8.42 6.76 8.49
C SER A 110 -7.15 5.93 8.56
N ILE A 111 -6.85 5.24 7.45
CA ILE A 111 -5.55 4.70 7.11
C ILE A 111 -5.03 5.42 5.88
N THR A 112 -3.76 5.80 5.90
CA THR A 112 -3.07 6.43 4.77
C THR A 112 -1.82 5.64 4.45
N PHE A 113 -1.51 5.46 3.16
CA PHE A 113 -0.28 4.84 2.70
C PHE A 113 0.16 5.43 1.36
N VAL A 114 1.44 5.30 1.06
CA VAL A 114 1.99 5.55 -0.27
C VAL A 114 1.90 4.26 -1.07
N PHE A 115 1.32 4.32 -2.26
CA PHE A 115 1.38 3.23 -3.23
C PHE A 115 2.71 3.30 -3.98
N GLY A 116 3.55 2.27 -3.78
CA GLY A 116 4.93 2.21 -4.24
C GLY A 116 5.96 2.47 -3.14
N LEU A 117 7.16 2.83 -3.54
CA LEU A 117 8.32 3.05 -2.68
C LEU A 117 8.96 4.41 -2.96
N GLU A 118 9.45 5.07 -1.92
CA GLU A 118 10.09 6.40 -2.02
C GLU A 118 11.46 6.43 -1.33
N GLY A 119 12.27 7.41 -1.70
CA GLY A 119 13.53 7.70 -1.04
C GLY A 119 14.50 6.51 -0.97
N ALA A 120 15.02 6.22 0.21
CA ALA A 120 15.99 5.16 0.44
C ALA A 120 15.43 3.76 0.15
N GLN A 121 14.13 3.54 0.37
CA GLN A 121 13.46 2.26 0.14
C GLN A 121 13.35 1.94 -1.37
N ASN A 122 13.35 2.97 -2.22
CA ASN A 122 13.33 2.83 -3.68
C ASN A 122 14.75 2.90 -4.30
N THR A 123 15.70 2.26 -3.67
CA THR A 123 17.09 2.17 -4.16
C THR A 123 17.40 0.74 -4.57
N THR A 124 18.01 0.54 -5.74
CA THR A 124 18.41 -0.79 -6.21
C THR A 124 19.24 -1.53 -5.14
N GLY A 125 18.82 -2.76 -4.80
CA GLY A 125 19.47 -3.59 -3.77
C GLY A 125 19.00 -3.35 -2.34
N PHE A 126 18.04 -2.45 -2.08
CA PHE A 126 17.47 -2.26 -0.74
C PHE A 126 16.86 -3.54 -0.18
N PHE A 127 16.13 -4.32 -0.99
CA PHE A 127 15.66 -5.66 -0.64
C PHE A 127 16.60 -6.71 -1.23
N PRO A 128 17.42 -7.39 -0.39
CA PRO A 128 18.42 -8.34 -0.90
C PRO A 128 17.85 -9.72 -1.27
N ASN A 129 16.65 -10.05 -0.77
CA ASN A 129 16.07 -11.39 -0.88
C ASN A 129 14.74 -11.39 -1.63
N PRO A 130 14.33 -12.53 -2.24
CA PRO A 130 12.96 -12.73 -2.72
C PRO A 130 11.97 -12.78 -1.54
N PRO A 131 10.70 -12.42 -1.79
CA PRO A 131 10.14 -12.08 -3.11
C PRO A 131 10.39 -10.64 -3.56
N GLU A 132 10.71 -9.72 -2.66
CA GLU A 132 10.78 -8.27 -2.92
C GLU A 132 11.82 -7.91 -3.98
N ASN A 133 12.99 -8.58 -4.00
CA ASN A 133 14.02 -8.29 -5.01
C ASN A 133 13.60 -8.68 -6.44
N ASN A 134 12.58 -9.53 -6.61
CA ASN A 134 12.01 -9.84 -7.92
C ASN A 134 11.24 -8.64 -8.52
N MET A 135 10.99 -7.62 -7.70
CA MET A 135 10.37 -6.36 -8.11
C MET A 135 11.38 -5.31 -8.59
N SER A 136 12.66 -5.66 -8.78
CA SER A 136 13.70 -4.70 -9.23
C SER A 136 13.31 -3.98 -10.51
N TRP A 137 13.35 -2.63 -10.49
CA TRP A 137 13.13 -1.77 -11.64
C TRP A 137 14.45 -1.62 -12.42
N PRO A 138 14.44 -1.65 -13.75
CA PRO A 138 15.67 -1.56 -14.53
C PRO A 138 16.46 -0.28 -14.26
N ASP A 139 17.79 -0.38 -14.07
CA ASP A 139 18.66 0.77 -13.81
C ASP A 139 18.63 1.81 -14.93
N ILE A 140 18.47 1.36 -16.18
CA ILE A 140 18.31 2.25 -17.34
C ILE A 140 17.01 3.08 -17.28
N LEU A 141 16.05 2.70 -16.44
CA LEU A 141 14.80 3.41 -16.18
C LEU A 141 14.80 4.07 -14.80
N GLY A 142 15.99 4.28 -14.20
CA GLY A 142 16.15 4.96 -12.92
C GLY A 142 16.37 4.06 -11.71
N GLY A 143 16.39 2.74 -11.88
CA GLY A 143 16.62 1.77 -10.81
C GLY A 143 15.59 1.80 -9.68
N GLY A 144 15.86 1.06 -8.63
CA GLY A 144 14.91 0.85 -7.52
C GLY A 144 14.00 -0.33 -7.81
N TYR A 145 12.69 -0.15 -7.61
CA TYR A 145 11.71 -1.23 -7.68
C TYR A 145 10.48 -0.85 -8.50
N HIS A 146 9.82 -1.86 -9.06
CA HIS A 146 8.44 -1.72 -9.53
C HIS A 146 7.56 -1.35 -8.34
N TYR A 147 6.64 -0.43 -8.53
CA TYR A 147 5.60 -0.13 -7.53
C TYR A 147 4.46 -1.11 -7.66
N MET A 148 4.17 -1.51 -8.89
CA MET A 148 3.14 -2.48 -9.22
C MET A 148 3.57 -3.29 -10.46
N LYS A 149 3.15 -4.55 -10.48
CA LYS A 149 3.06 -5.40 -11.67
C LYS A 149 1.66 -6.00 -11.72
N ILE A 150 0.90 -5.68 -12.76
CA ILE A 150 -0.30 -6.43 -13.13
C ILE A 150 -0.01 -7.05 -14.49
N ASN A 151 0.03 -8.37 -14.53
CA ASN A 151 0.26 -9.12 -15.74
C ASN A 151 -1.04 -9.79 -16.18
N GLY A 152 -1.23 -9.91 -17.50
CA GLY A 152 -2.42 -10.54 -18.03
C GLY A 152 -2.42 -10.61 -19.54
N ARG A 153 -3.62 -10.74 -20.08
CA ARG A 153 -3.86 -10.72 -21.53
C ARG A 153 -5.14 -9.96 -21.84
N TRP A 154 -5.21 -9.40 -23.01
CA TRP A 154 -6.37 -8.68 -23.51
C TRP A 154 -6.65 -9.04 -24.96
N ILE A 155 -7.86 -8.80 -25.42
CA ILE A 155 -8.27 -9.01 -26.80
C ILE A 155 -8.21 -7.68 -27.52
N ASP A 156 -7.34 -7.57 -28.53
CA ASP A 156 -7.17 -6.35 -29.32
C ASP A 156 -8.34 -6.14 -30.31
N ALA A 157 -8.33 -4.99 -30.99
CA ALA A 157 -9.37 -4.63 -31.97
C ALA A 157 -9.49 -5.60 -33.16
N ALA A 158 -8.44 -6.41 -33.42
CA ALA A 158 -8.44 -7.46 -34.42
C ALA A 158 -8.97 -8.80 -33.89
N GLY A 159 -9.34 -8.88 -32.60
CA GLY A 159 -9.75 -10.11 -31.92
C GLY A 159 -8.59 -11.01 -31.53
N ILE A 160 -7.35 -10.49 -31.53
CA ILE A 160 -6.15 -11.27 -31.21
C ILE A 160 -5.83 -11.08 -29.72
N ARG A 161 -5.51 -12.19 -29.05
CA ARG A 161 -5.13 -12.20 -27.63
C ARG A 161 -3.67 -11.75 -27.49
N GLN A 162 -3.47 -10.59 -26.88
CA GLN A 162 -2.17 -9.96 -26.64
C GLN A 162 -1.79 -10.05 -25.15
N PRO A 163 -0.52 -10.16 -24.80
CA PRO A 163 -0.08 -10.03 -23.41
C PRO A 163 -0.09 -8.56 -22.98
N PHE A 164 -0.37 -8.31 -21.69
CA PHE A 164 -0.06 -7.04 -21.08
C PHE A 164 0.77 -7.19 -19.81
N ASN A 165 1.62 -6.18 -19.56
CA ASN A 165 2.46 -6.02 -18.39
C ASN A 165 2.35 -4.57 -17.94
N LEU A 166 1.37 -4.30 -17.08
CA LEU A 166 1.17 -2.98 -16.49
C LEU A 166 2.12 -2.82 -15.31
N HIS A 167 3.36 -2.53 -15.65
CA HIS A 167 4.43 -2.35 -14.70
C HIS A 167 4.67 -0.87 -14.48
N THR A 168 4.46 -0.40 -13.25
CA THR A 168 4.73 0.98 -12.84
C THR A 168 5.97 1.06 -11.97
N GLY A 169 6.65 2.20 -12.05
CA GLY A 169 7.88 2.49 -11.33
C GLY A 169 8.27 3.93 -11.57
N LYS A 170 9.56 4.26 -11.51
CA LYS A 170 10.04 5.59 -11.87
C LYS A 170 9.72 5.93 -13.32
N ILE A 171 9.40 7.19 -13.58
CA ILE A 171 9.14 7.72 -14.92
C ILE A 171 10.22 8.71 -15.35
N ALA A 172 10.45 8.81 -16.64
CA ALA A 172 11.35 9.82 -17.19
C ALA A 172 10.86 11.24 -16.86
N SER A 173 11.77 12.10 -16.46
CA SER A 173 11.53 13.51 -16.13
C SER A 173 12.57 14.40 -16.80
N ASN A 174 12.40 15.73 -16.72
CA ASN A 174 13.34 16.68 -17.30
C ASN A 174 14.76 16.59 -16.68
N ASN A 175 14.87 16.08 -15.45
CA ASN A 175 16.13 15.97 -14.71
C ASN A 175 16.53 14.50 -14.43
N GLY A 176 16.19 13.57 -15.33
CA GLY A 176 16.46 12.15 -15.18
C GLY A 176 15.18 11.35 -14.92
N PHE A 177 14.99 10.84 -13.73
CA PHE A 177 13.81 10.03 -13.34
C PHE A 177 13.16 10.62 -12.09
N ALA A 178 11.84 10.48 -12.02
CA ALA A 178 11.03 10.88 -10.87
C ALA A 178 10.21 9.68 -10.34
N ASP A 179 9.92 9.70 -9.06
CA ASP A 179 9.00 8.76 -8.47
C ASP A 179 7.58 8.99 -9.01
N ASN A 180 6.89 7.91 -9.32
CA ASN A 180 5.51 7.88 -9.83
C ASN A 180 4.55 7.30 -8.79
N THR A 181 4.87 7.49 -7.52
CA THR A 181 4.07 7.11 -6.37
C THR A 181 2.87 8.04 -6.18
N PHE A 182 1.91 7.62 -5.38
CA PHE A 182 0.80 8.45 -4.94
C PHE A 182 0.31 8.01 -3.56
N THR A 183 -0.35 8.93 -2.86
CA THR A 183 -0.90 8.66 -1.53
C THR A 183 -2.35 8.22 -1.65
N VAL A 184 -2.71 7.17 -0.91
CA VAL A 184 -4.07 6.68 -0.72
C VAL A 184 -4.48 6.95 0.71
N THR A 185 -5.64 7.56 0.91
CA THR A 185 -6.25 7.75 2.24
C THR A 185 -7.65 7.17 2.23
N LEU A 186 -7.89 6.20 3.10
CA LEU A 186 -9.16 5.50 3.21
C LEU A 186 -9.81 5.83 4.55
N PRO A 187 -11.09 6.26 4.55
CA PRO A 187 -11.84 6.45 5.78
C PRO A 187 -12.10 5.10 6.47
N LEU A 188 -12.04 5.12 7.80
CA LEU A 188 -12.36 3.97 8.65
C LEU A 188 -13.64 4.27 9.42
N GLU A 189 -14.68 3.50 9.15
CA GLU A 189 -15.94 3.62 9.87
C GLU A 189 -15.91 2.73 11.12
N GLN A 190 -15.95 3.37 12.30
CA GLN A 190 -16.03 2.69 13.62
C GLN A 190 -14.88 1.67 13.87
N PHE A 191 -13.71 1.88 13.27
CA PHE A 191 -12.58 1.00 13.49
C PHE A 191 -11.91 1.30 14.83
N THR A 192 -11.61 0.24 15.59
CA THR A 192 -10.94 0.35 16.89
C THR A 192 -9.86 -0.70 17.03
N VAL A 193 -8.74 -0.30 17.64
CA VAL A 193 -7.73 -1.22 18.13
C VAL A 193 -8.00 -1.49 19.62
N GLY A 194 -8.26 -2.74 19.96
CA GLY A 194 -8.54 -3.15 21.33
C GLY A 194 -7.27 -3.30 22.15
N LYS A 195 -7.37 -3.09 23.48
CA LYS A 195 -6.27 -3.31 24.41
C LYS A 195 -5.90 -4.81 24.49
N ASN A 196 -4.61 -5.12 24.29
CA ASN A 196 -4.06 -6.49 24.34
C ASN A 196 -4.81 -7.48 23.43
N SER A 197 -5.38 -7.00 22.32
CA SER A 197 -6.12 -7.80 21.37
C SER A 197 -5.65 -7.55 19.94
N GLY A 198 -5.89 -8.51 19.03
CA GLY A 198 -5.73 -8.34 17.59
C GLY A 198 -6.94 -7.62 17.01
N SER A 199 -6.67 -6.69 16.08
CA SER A 199 -7.66 -6.05 15.23
C SER A 199 -7.26 -6.31 13.78
N GLU A 200 -8.23 -6.49 12.91
CA GLU A 200 -8.00 -6.75 11.50
C GLU A 200 -8.62 -5.64 10.65
N LEU A 201 -7.91 -5.21 9.61
CA LEU A 201 -8.38 -4.24 8.63
C LEU A 201 -8.20 -4.84 7.24
N ALA A 202 -9.29 -4.98 6.50
CA ALA A 202 -9.26 -5.52 5.16
C ALA A 202 -9.19 -4.40 4.13
N LEU A 203 -8.12 -4.41 3.32
CA LEU A 203 -7.90 -3.53 2.17
C LEU A 203 -8.21 -4.31 0.90
N GLN A 204 -9.08 -3.76 0.07
CA GLN A 204 -9.50 -4.39 -1.17
C GLN A 204 -9.06 -3.54 -2.36
N MET A 205 -8.36 -4.15 -3.33
CA MET A 205 -8.02 -3.55 -4.63
C MET A 205 -9.06 -3.94 -5.66
N ASN A 206 -9.71 -2.95 -6.29
CA ASN A 206 -10.51 -3.16 -7.51
C ASN A 206 -9.61 -2.99 -8.74
N VAL A 207 -9.28 -4.10 -9.40
CA VAL A 207 -8.38 -4.08 -10.55
C VAL A 207 -8.97 -3.30 -11.73
N ASN A 208 -10.30 -3.31 -11.92
CA ASN A 208 -10.92 -2.57 -13.02
C ASN A 208 -10.88 -1.05 -12.83
N ALA A 209 -10.75 -0.57 -11.58
CA ALA A 209 -10.63 0.86 -11.29
C ALA A 209 -9.35 1.48 -11.87
N TRP A 210 -8.27 0.71 -12.05
CA TRP A 210 -7.07 1.18 -12.74
C TRP A 210 -7.33 1.67 -14.17
N PHE A 211 -8.43 1.26 -14.80
CA PHE A 211 -8.73 1.52 -16.21
C PHE A 211 -9.83 2.57 -16.45
N THR A 212 -10.35 3.21 -15.38
CA THR A 212 -11.63 3.89 -15.51
C THR A 212 -11.58 5.39 -15.19
N ASN A 213 -11.12 5.79 -14.00
CA ASN A 213 -11.35 7.13 -13.48
C ASN A 213 -10.09 7.71 -12.80
N PRO A 214 -9.69 8.96 -13.07
CA PRO A 214 -10.37 9.97 -13.92
C PRO A 214 -10.13 9.79 -15.44
N TYR A 215 -9.24 8.88 -15.83
CA TYR A 215 -8.89 8.69 -17.24
C TYR A 215 -9.21 7.28 -17.72
N LEU A 216 -9.74 7.21 -18.92
CA LEU A 216 -9.96 5.92 -19.56
C LEU A 216 -8.62 5.31 -20.00
N PHE A 217 -8.37 4.06 -19.63
CA PHE A 217 -7.21 3.31 -20.11
C PHE A 217 -7.67 2.32 -21.19
N ASP A 218 -7.35 2.64 -22.45
CA ASP A 218 -7.60 1.75 -23.59
C ASP A 218 -6.32 1.02 -23.99
N PHE A 219 -6.35 -0.31 -23.91
CA PHE A 219 -5.21 -1.14 -24.33
C PHE A 219 -4.90 -1.00 -25.82
N ASN A 220 -5.88 -0.64 -26.68
CA ASN A 220 -5.64 -0.39 -28.09
C ASN A 220 -4.84 0.91 -28.32
N GLU A 221 -4.92 1.87 -27.40
CA GLU A 221 -4.18 3.13 -27.43
C GLU A 221 -2.80 3.01 -26.79
N PHE A 222 -2.76 2.54 -25.52
CA PHE A 222 -1.52 2.50 -24.74
C PHE A 222 -0.69 1.24 -24.98
N GLY A 223 -1.28 0.18 -25.53
CA GLY A 223 -0.66 -1.14 -25.66
C GLY A 223 -0.56 -1.89 -24.35
N GLY A 224 0.04 -3.07 -24.40
CA GLY A 224 0.22 -3.94 -23.24
C GLY A 224 1.54 -3.76 -22.48
N SER A 225 2.48 -2.92 -22.95
CA SER A 225 3.80 -2.74 -22.33
C SER A 225 4.07 -1.28 -22.06
N ILE A 226 4.00 -0.87 -20.78
CA ILE A 226 3.97 0.54 -20.38
C ILE A 226 5.20 1.04 -19.63
N MET A 227 6.21 0.21 -19.38
CA MET A 227 7.38 0.61 -18.57
C MET A 227 8.09 1.87 -19.10
N GLN A 228 8.11 2.09 -20.41
CA GLN A 228 8.68 3.27 -21.06
C GLN A 228 7.61 4.25 -21.56
N ASN A 229 6.34 3.94 -21.39
CA ASN A 229 5.22 4.80 -21.76
C ASN A 229 4.85 5.68 -20.56
N ARG A 230 5.42 6.87 -20.51
CA ARG A 230 5.19 7.84 -19.42
C ARG A 230 3.71 8.18 -19.29
N GLU A 231 3.02 8.45 -20.40
CA GLU A 231 1.61 8.84 -20.41
C GLU A 231 0.72 7.74 -19.82
N ALA A 232 0.91 6.49 -20.25
CA ALA A 232 0.19 5.35 -19.69
C ALA A 232 0.43 5.18 -18.19
N GLN A 233 1.67 5.37 -17.71
CA GLN A 233 1.99 5.30 -16.28
C GLN A 233 1.37 6.47 -15.49
N GLU A 234 1.33 7.69 -16.05
CA GLU A 234 0.69 8.85 -15.44
C GLU A 234 -0.84 8.66 -15.37
N VAL A 235 -1.46 8.06 -16.39
CA VAL A 235 -2.88 7.68 -16.37
C VAL A 235 -3.17 6.68 -15.25
N LEU A 236 -2.41 5.59 -15.14
CA LEU A 236 -2.59 4.62 -14.06
C LEU A 236 -2.38 5.25 -12.69
N ARG A 237 -1.35 6.09 -12.53
CA ARG A 237 -1.13 6.83 -11.28
C ARG A 237 -2.32 7.68 -10.89
N ALA A 238 -2.89 8.41 -11.85
CA ALA A 238 -4.05 9.27 -11.61
C ALA A 238 -5.30 8.44 -11.25
N ASN A 239 -5.49 7.29 -11.90
CA ASN A 239 -6.58 6.37 -11.62
C ASN A 239 -6.42 5.64 -10.27
N GLY A 240 -5.20 5.59 -9.72
CA GLY A 240 -4.91 4.88 -8.48
C GLY A 240 -5.65 5.40 -7.24
N GLY A 241 -6.21 6.61 -7.30
CA GLY A 241 -6.83 7.28 -6.14
C GLY A 241 -8.08 6.60 -5.59
N ASP A 242 -8.81 5.83 -6.40
CA ASP A 242 -10.04 5.14 -6.01
C ASP A 242 -9.98 3.61 -6.18
N VAL A 243 -8.78 3.09 -6.41
CA VAL A 243 -8.55 1.65 -6.59
C VAL A 243 -8.76 0.85 -5.31
N PHE A 244 -8.43 1.45 -4.16
CA PHE A 244 -8.52 0.79 -2.87
C PHE A 244 -9.76 1.18 -2.07
N SER A 245 -10.27 0.23 -1.30
CA SER A 245 -11.34 0.44 -0.32
C SER A 245 -11.11 -0.41 0.94
N VAL A 246 -11.76 -0.01 2.03
CA VAL A 246 -11.86 -0.81 3.27
C VAL A 246 -13.13 -1.66 3.23
N LYS A 247 -13.06 -2.89 3.74
CA LYS A 247 -14.18 -3.83 3.82
C LYS A 247 -14.51 -4.23 5.27
#